data_9e7041fec8939e596d31c575f8b0199b
#
_entry.id   9e7041fec8939e596d31c575f8b0199b
#
_cell.length_a   1.000
_cell.length_b   1.000
_cell.length_c   1.000
_cell.angle_alpha   90.00
_cell.angle_beta   90.00
_cell.angle_gamma   90.00
#
_symmetry.space_group_name_H-M   'P 1'
#
loop_
_entity.id
_entity.type
_entity.pdbx_description
1 polymer ?
#
loop_
_entity_poly.entity_id
_entity_poly.type
_entity_poly.pdbx_seq_one_letter_code
_entity_poly.pdbx_strand_id
1 'polypeptide(L)'
;MHLKNNMKKLFALLLFTQIAFAQGGMFGKDPIINKENWNKQRVHWGYFLGFNSLDFKFDYLSVTDDIQVGTTTGFNVGLVGNLRLTEYFDLRFEPGLYITQRNLTYPNIVDTGDRLREVKSTYIFFPLLLKYSALRTGNVRPYLVGGVSTALNLGSNASAPDDNYNERFRMTKWTNFYEVGFGIDIYLEYFVFSPSIRGVFSINDELIRDNTPGSPWTGNVQEMKTRGFFVNFTFH
;
A
#
# COMPACT_ATOMS: atom_id res chain seq x y z
N MET A 1 -20.13 11.60 -29.60
CA MET A 1 -19.41 10.76 -28.61
C MET A 1 -17.98 10.42 -29.06
N HIS A 2 -17.69 10.23 -30.34
CA HIS A 2 -16.35 9.91 -30.87
C HIS A 2 -15.28 11.01 -30.73
N LEU A 3 -15.63 12.31 -30.86
CA LEU A 3 -14.66 13.42 -30.76
C LEU A 3 -13.98 13.52 -29.39
N LYS A 4 -14.75 13.31 -28.30
CA LYS A 4 -14.25 13.40 -26.91
C LYS A 4 -13.25 12.29 -26.56
N ASN A 5 -13.37 11.13 -27.20
CA ASN A 5 -12.47 9.99 -27.00
C ASN A 5 -11.14 10.18 -27.79
N ASN A 6 -11.19 10.82 -28.95
CA ASN A 6 -10.00 11.13 -29.75
C ASN A 6 -9.18 12.26 -29.13
N MET A 7 -9.82 13.25 -28.49
CA MET A 7 -9.11 14.29 -27.75
C MET A 7 -8.34 13.73 -26.53
N LYS A 8 -8.91 12.75 -25.81
CA LYS A 8 -8.19 12.08 -24.71
C LYS A 8 -6.96 11.31 -25.19
N LYS A 9 -7.08 10.63 -26.31
CA LYS A 9 -5.96 9.91 -26.95
C LYS A 9 -4.87 10.87 -27.44
N LEU A 10 -5.26 12.01 -28.02
CA LEU A 10 -4.33 13.05 -28.46
C LEU A 10 -3.61 13.69 -27.28
N PHE A 11 -4.31 13.94 -26.17
CA PHE A 11 -3.74 14.49 -24.93
C PHE A 11 -2.77 13.49 -24.27
N ALA A 12 -3.12 12.19 -24.26
CA ALA A 12 -2.23 11.14 -23.77
C ALA A 12 -0.98 11.00 -24.66
N LEU A 13 -1.12 11.11 -25.99
CA LEU A 13 0.00 11.07 -26.93
C LEU A 13 0.94 12.28 -26.74
N LEU A 14 0.37 13.48 -26.54
CA LEU A 14 1.12 14.71 -26.25
C LEU A 14 1.87 14.63 -24.90
N LEU A 15 1.27 14.05 -23.87
CA LEU A 15 1.94 13.79 -22.60
C LEU A 15 3.11 12.80 -22.76
N PHE A 16 2.92 11.74 -23.53
CA PHE A 16 3.99 10.78 -23.84
C PHE A 16 5.16 11.39 -24.61
N THR A 17 4.89 12.30 -25.56
CA THR A 17 5.96 13.00 -26.30
C THR A 17 6.75 13.95 -25.42
N GLN A 18 6.12 14.64 -24.46
CA GLN A 18 6.82 15.51 -23.50
C GLN A 18 7.77 14.70 -22.58
N ILE A 19 7.36 13.50 -22.16
CA ILE A 19 8.21 12.59 -21.37
C ILE A 19 9.42 12.14 -22.19
N ALA A 20 9.27 11.88 -23.48
CA ALA A 20 10.37 11.49 -24.38
C ALA A 20 11.39 12.62 -24.58
N PHE A 21 10.97 13.89 -24.65
CA PHE A 21 11.87 15.03 -24.75
C PHE A 21 12.57 15.40 -23.45
N ALA A 22 11.97 15.10 -22.27
CA ALA A 22 12.58 15.32 -20.97
C ALA A 22 13.79 14.38 -20.70
N GLN A 23 13.95 13.31 -21.47
CA GLN A 23 15.03 12.34 -21.31
C GLN A 23 16.42 12.86 -21.75
N GLY A 24 16.49 13.95 -22.53
CA GLY A 24 17.76 14.47 -23.04
C GLY A 24 18.72 15.01 -21.98
N GLY A 25 18.24 15.38 -20.79
CA GLY A 25 19.08 15.88 -19.69
C GLY A 25 19.42 14.83 -18.62
N MET A 26 18.57 13.80 -18.44
CA MET A 26 18.76 12.79 -17.40
C MET A 26 19.57 11.58 -17.90
N PHE A 27 19.57 11.32 -19.23
CA PHE A 27 20.29 10.22 -19.89
C PHE A 27 21.31 10.72 -20.94
N GLY A 28 21.70 12.01 -20.89
CA GLY A 28 22.70 12.60 -21.79
C GLY A 28 24.09 11.98 -21.58
N LYS A 29 24.97 12.16 -22.58
CA LYS A 29 26.39 11.77 -22.47
C LYS A 29 27.03 12.51 -21.29
N ASP A 30 27.62 11.76 -20.37
CA ASP A 30 28.34 12.20 -19.18
C ASP A 30 27.54 13.07 -18.19
N PRO A 31 26.42 12.56 -17.63
CA PRO A 31 25.75 13.28 -16.54
C PRO A 31 26.68 13.34 -15.32
N ILE A 32 26.70 14.47 -14.63
CA ILE A 32 27.36 14.57 -13.31
C ILE A 32 26.78 13.49 -12.42
N ILE A 33 27.64 12.60 -11.92
CA ILE A 33 27.22 11.50 -11.04
C ILE A 33 27.07 12.06 -9.63
N ASN A 34 25.82 12.23 -9.20
CA ASN A 34 25.51 12.70 -7.85
C ASN A 34 25.77 11.58 -6.83
N LYS A 35 26.24 11.94 -5.64
CA LYS A 35 26.39 10.98 -4.53
C LYS A 35 27.13 9.69 -4.90
N GLU A 36 28.31 9.80 -5.52
CA GLU A 36 29.11 8.66 -5.99
C GLU A 36 29.42 7.62 -4.91
N ASN A 37 29.66 8.07 -3.69
CA ASN A 37 29.98 7.20 -2.56
C ASN A 37 28.76 6.67 -1.81
N TRP A 38 27.56 7.06 -2.20
CA TRP A 38 26.33 6.63 -1.54
C TRP A 38 26.20 5.10 -1.48
N ASN A 39 26.37 4.46 -2.62
CA ASN A 39 26.26 3.00 -2.70
C ASN A 39 27.36 2.22 -1.99
N LYS A 40 28.40 2.89 -1.47
CA LYS A 40 29.47 2.27 -0.67
C LYS A 40 29.14 2.22 0.82
N GLN A 41 28.22 3.06 1.29
CA GLN A 41 27.79 3.08 2.68
C GLN A 41 26.94 1.84 2.98
N ARG A 42 27.08 1.29 4.19
CA ARG A 42 26.36 0.08 4.60
C ARG A 42 24.96 0.36 5.10
N VAL A 43 24.71 1.51 5.70
CA VAL A 43 23.42 1.86 6.32
C VAL A 43 22.97 3.21 5.82
N HIS A 44 21.72 3.28 5.42
CA HIS A 44 21.04 4.51 5.04
C HIS A 44 19.77 4.66 5.85
N TRP A 45 19.52 5.86 6.29
CA TRP A 45 18.28 6.25 6.98
C TRP A 45 17.51 7.22 6.13
N GLY A 46 16.21 7.22 6.31
CA GLY A 46 15.33 8.13 5.60
C GLY A 46 13.93 8.12 6.19
N TYR A 47 13.05 8.83 5.54
CA TYR A 47 11.62 8.84 5.84
C TYR A 47 10.82 8.71 4.55
N PHE A 48 9.59 8.30 4.67
CA PHE A 48 8.68 8.25 3.55
C PHE A 48 7.35 8.91 3.88
N LEU A 49 6.74 9.45 2.84
CA LEU A 49 5.36 9.90 2.79
C LEU A 49 4.69 9.14 1.65
N GLY A 50 3.39 8.87 1.77
CA GLY A 50 2.74 8.14 0.71
C GLY A 50 1.23 8.11 0.81
N PHE A 51 0.65 7.40 -0.13
CA PHE A 51 -0.77 7.13 -0.20
C PHE A 51 -1.01 5.62 -0.19
N ASN A 52 -2.14 5.23 0.36
CA ASN A 52 -2.57 3.84 0.35
C ASN A 52 -4.00 3.73 -0.16
N SER A 53 -4.32 2.59 -0.73
CA SER A 53 -5.68 2.18 -1.02
C SER A 53 -5.82 0.72 -0.65
N LEU A 54 -6.58 0.47 0.41
CA LEU A 54 -6.80 -0.87 0.95
C LEU A 54 -8.24 -1.29 0.71
N ASP A 55 -8.42 -2.53 0.32
CA ASP A 55 -9.66 -3.21 0.04
C ASP A 55 -9.78 -4.46 0.92
N PHE A 56 -11.01 -4.96 1.14
CA PHE A 56 -11.25 -6.26 1.74
C PHE A 56 -11.68 -7.27 0.68
N LYS A 57 -11.08 -8.43 0.70
CA LYS A 57 -11.55 -9.62 0.02
C LYS A 57 -12.32 -10.47 1.02
N PHE A 58 -13.56 -10.80 0.70
CA PHE A 58 -14.39 -11.72 1.47
C PHE A 58 -14.50 -13.06 0.76
N ASP A 59 -14.37 -14.13 1.53
CA ASP A 59 -14.74 -15.47 1.11
C ASP A 59 -15.96 -15.92 1.94
N TYR A 60 -16.98 -16.54 1.32
CA TYR A 60 -18.27 -16.81 1.92
C TYR A 60 -18.52 -18.31 2.13
N LEU A 61 -19.29 -18.66 3.16
CA LEU A 61 -19.70 -20.04 3.46
C LEU A 61 -20.74 -20.54 2.47
N SER A 62 -21.65 -19.68 2.02
CA SER A 62 -22.73 -19.99 1.07
C SER A 62 -22.90 -18.86 0.06
N VAL A 63 -23.53 -19.19 -1.07
CA VAL A 63 -23.82 -18.20 -2.14
C VAL A 63 -24.68 -17.07 -1.59
N THR A 64 -24.22 -15.84 -1.76
CA THR A 64 -24.88 -14.62 -1.32
C THR A 64 -24.49 -13.46 -2.23
N ASP A 65 -25.16 -12.32 -2.10
CA ASP A 65 -24.70 -11.09 -2.71
C ASP A 65 -23.45 -10.59 -1.99
N ASP A 66 -22.43 -10.21 -2.77
CA ASP A 66 -21.16 -9.76 -2.25
C ASP A 66 -21.27 -8.45 -1.45
N ILE A 67 -20.60 -8.40 -0.30
CA ILE A 67 -20.40 -7.16 0.45
C ILE A 67 -19.61 -6.19 -0.43
N GLN A 68 -20.19 -5.04 -0.72
CA GLN A 68 -19.54 -4.03 -1.55
C GLN A 68 -18.57 -3.21 -0.70
N VAL A 69 -17.30 -3.19 -1.11
CA VAL A 69 -16.26 -2.43 -0.42
C VAL A 69 -15.97 -1.14 -1.17
N GLY A 70 -16.33 -0.01 -0.57
CA GLY A 70 -15.94 1.32 -1.03
C GLY A 70 -14.56 1.67 -0.46
N THR A 71 -13.52 1.69 -1.30
CA THR A 71 -12.17 2.06 -0.89
C THR A 71 -11.98 3.57 -0.91
N THR A 72 -11.21 4.10 0.04
CA THR A 72 -10.76 5.49 0.05
C THR A 72 -9.25 5.57 -0.06
N THR A 73 -8.75 6.70 -0.57
CA THR A 73 -7.32 6.97 -0.54
C THR A 73 -6.92 7.38 0.85
N GLY A 74 -6.05 6.58 1.47
CA GLY A 74 -5.45 6.86 2.76
C GLY A 74 -4.08 7.51 2.64
N PHE A 75 -3.49 7.84 3.78
CA PHE A 75 -2.17 8.45 3.89
C PHE A 75 -1.25 7.60 4.75
N ASN A 76 0.04 7.59 4.41
CA ASN A 76 1.06 6.87 5.18
C ASN A 76 2.32 7.73 5.35
N VAL A 77 2.94 7.55 6.50
CA VAL A 77 4.18 8.22 6.89
C VAL A 77 5.02 7.28 7.75
N GLY A 78 6.32 7.30 7.57
CA GLY A 78 7.19 6.45 8.38
C GLY A 78 8.67 6.72 8.16
N LEU A 79 9.46 5.87 8.80
CA LEU A 79 10.92 5.89 8.72
C LEU A 79 11.40 4.75 7.84
N VAL A 80 12.59 4.90 7.30
CA VAL A 80 13.25 3.88 6.49
C VAL A 80 14.65 3.66 7.03
N GLY A 81 14.96 2.41 7.35
CA GLY A 81 16.31 1.93 7.58
C GLY A 81 16.66 0.94 6.47
N ASN A 82 17.76 1.19 5.76
CA ASN A 82 18.24 0.36 4.67
C ASN A 82 19.65 -0.14 4.99
N LEU A 83 19.81 -1.46 5.10
CA LEU A 83 21.09 -2.12 5.35
C LEU A 83 21.56 -2.82 4.07
N ARG A 84 22.66 -2.37 3.51
CA ARG A 84 23.27 -2.99 2.35
C ARG A 84 23.90 -4.34 2.71
N LEU A 85 23.42 -5.40 2.09
CA LEU A 85 23.95 -6.76 2.24
C LEU A 85 25.01 -7.06 1.19
N THR A 86 24.69 -6.76 -0.08
CA THR A 86 25.58 -6.94 -1.23
C THR A 86 25.48 -5.75 -2.19
N GLU A 87 26.07 -5.84 -3.34
CA GLU A 87 25.95 -4.82 -4.39
C GLU A 87 24.52 -4.70 -4.93
N TYR A 88 23.76 -5.81 -4.91
CA TYR A 88 22.42 -5.89 -5.48
C TYR A 88 21.31 -5.98 -4.43
N PHE A 89 21.64 -6.42 -3.21
CA PHE A 89 20.66 -6.71 -2.18
C PHE A 89 20.81 -5.80 -0.97
N ASP A 90 19.71 -5.19 -0.59
CA ASP A 90 19.56 -4.43 0.65
C ASP A 90 18.44 -5.04 1.50
N LEU A 91 18.65 -5.11 2.81
CA LEU A 91 17.58 -5.39 3.78
C LEU A 91 16.98 -4.06 4.22
N ARG A 92 15.66 -3.95 4.11
CA ARG A 92 14.94 -2.69 4.34
C ARG A 92 13.89 -2.88 5.42
N PHE A 93 13.89 -1.98 6.40
CA PHE A 93 12.89 -1.91 7.46
C PHE A 93 12.21 -0.55 7.43
N GLU A 94 10.87 -0.54 7.28
CA GLU A 94 10.10 0.69 7.05
C GLU A 94 8.93 0.85 8.04
N PRO A 95 9.19 1.01 9.34
CA PRO A 95 8.10 1.23 10.30
C PRO A 95 7.34 2.51 9.96
N GLY A 96 6.00 2.41 9.95
CA GLY A 96 5.17 3.54 9.57
C GLY A 96 3.74 3.47 10.02
N LEU A 97 3.11 4.64 10.03
CA LEU A 97 1.70 4.83 10.34
C LEU A 97 0.90 4.93 9.04
N TYR A 98 -0.18 4.16 8.96
CA TYR A 98 -1.06 4.09 7.80
C TYR A 98 -2.49 4.36 8.24
N ILE A 99 -3.07 5.44 7.74
CA ILE A 99 -4.46 5.82 8.01
C ILE A 99 -5.28 5.47 6.78
N THR A 100 -6.36 4.72 6.96
CA THR A 100 -7.23 4.27 5.88
C THR A 100 -8.68 4.18 6.34
N GLN A 101 -9.61 4.29 5.40
CA GLN A 101 -11.03 4.08 5.63
C GLN A 101 -11.58 3.21 4.51
N ARG A 102 -12.49 2.30 4.86
CA ARG A 102 -13.23 1.45 3.95
C ARG A 102 -14.70 1.48 4.34
N ASN A 103 -15.57 1.56 3.36
CA ASN A 103 -17.02 1.60 3.57
C ASN A 103 -17.59 0.28 3.07
N LEU A 104 -18.17 -0.50 3.99
CA LEU A 104 -18.81 -1.78 3.68
C LEU A 104 -20.29 -1.54 3.48
N THR A 105 -20.83 -1.90 2.33
CA THR A 105 -22.26 -1.85 2.03
C THR A 105 -22.79 -3.27 1.91
N TYR A 106 -23.78 -3.60 2.73
CA TYR A 106 -24.43 -4.91 2.80
C TYR A 106 -25.71 -4.90 1.98
N PRO A 107 -25.76 -5.53 0.77
CA PRO A 107 -26.91 -5.45 -0.13
C PRO A 107 -28.19 -6.06 0.47
N ASN A 108 -28.04 -7.09 1.29
CA ASN A 108 -29.14 -7.86 1.86
C ASN A 108 -29.79 -7.21 3.09
N ILE A 109 -29.29 -6.07 3.56
CA ILE A 109 -29.83 -5.34 4.70
C ILE A 109 -30.70 -4.19 4.16
N VAL A 110 -32.00 -4.21 4.56
CA VAL A 110 -33.01 -3.25 4.07
C VAL A 110 -32.88 -1.90 4.78
N ASP A 111 -32.58 -1.91 6.08
CA ASP A 111 -32.42 -0.68 6.86
C ASP A 111 -31.18 0.09 6.40
N THR A 112 -31.39 1.35 6.04
CA THR A 112 -30.32 2.22 5.53
C THR A 112 -29.24 2.52 6.57
N GLY A 113 -29.58 2.58 7.86
CA GLY A 113 -28.63 2.77 8.96
C GLY A 113 -27.72 1.56 9.18
N ASP A 114 -28.31 0.38 9.05
CA ASP A 114 -27.60 -0.89 9.25
C ASP A 114 -26.85 -1.39 8.02
N ARG A 115 -27.21 -0.88 6.85
CA ARG A 115 -26.62 -1.28 5.57
C ARG A 115 -25.18 -0.84 5.38
N LEU A 116 -24.78 0.28 5.96
CA LEU A 116 -23.44 0.86 5.80
C LEU A 116 -22.63 0.70 7.09
N ARG A 117 -21.41 0.19 6.96
CA ARG A 117 -20.40 0.18 8.04
C ARG A 117 -19.13 0.88 7.59
N GLU A 118 -18.80 1.97 8.27
CA GLU A 118 -17.54 2.69 8.05
C GLU A 118 -16.42 2.07 8.89
N VAL A 119 -15.45 1.46 8.24
CA VAL A 119 -14.30 0.85 8.90
C VAL A 119 -13.10 1.79 8.79
N LYS A 120 -12.93 2.63 9.80
CA LYS A 120 -11.75 3.49 9.95
C LYS A 120 -10.66 2.70 10.65
N SER A 121 -9.50 2.60 10.01
CA SER A 121 -8.36 1.84 10.55
C SER A 121 -7.11 2.69 10.55
N THR A 122 -6.39 2.63 11.65
CA THR A 122 -5.06 3.20 11.78
C THR A 122 -4.12 2.06 12.08
N TYR A 123 -3.23 1.76 11.14
CA TYR A 123 -2.26 0.68 11.27
C TYR A 123 -0.88 1.23 11.58
N ILE A 124 -0.15 0.53 12.45
CA ILE A 124 1.31 0.65 12.56
C ILE A 124 1.88 -0.57 11.86
N PHE A 125 2.50 -0.38 10.70
CA PHE A 125 3.17 -1.43 9.94
C PHE A 125 4.64 -1.54 10.34
N PHE A 126 5.15 -2.77 10.35
CA PHE A 126 6.55 -3.12 10.58
C PHE A 126 7.04 -4.03 9.43
N PRO A 127 7.25 -3.49 8.23
CA PRO A 127 7.72 -4.28 7.09
C PRO A 127 9.21 -4.62 7.22
N LEU A 128 9.55 -5.86 6.92
CA LEU A 128 10.91 -6.31 6.69
C LEU A 128 11.01 -6.79 5.25
N LEU A 129 11.71 -6.03 4.43
CA LEU A 129 11.72 -6.18 2.98
C LEU A 129 13.13 -6.47 2.48
N LEU A 130 13.24 -7.33 1.48
CA LEU A 130 14.43 -7.51 0.67
C LEU A 130 14.30 -6.65 -0.59
N LYS A 131 15.22 -5.72 -0.78
CA LYS A 131 15.30 -4.85 -1.97
C LYS A 131 16.39 -5.40 -2.88
N TYR A 132 16.00 -5.76 -4.11
CA TYR A 132 16.91 -6.16 -5.19
C TYR A 132 17.03 -5.02 -6.19
N SER A 133 18.21 -4.45 -6.32
CA SER A 133 18.44 -3.28 -7.16
C SER A 133 19.35 -3.63 -8.34
N ALA A 134 19.04 -3.08 -9.50
CA ALA A 134 19.92 -3.12 -10.65
C ALA A 134 21.24 -2.35 -10.42
N LEU A 135 22.17 -2.46 -11.31
CA LEU A 135 23.33 -1.56 -11.33
C LEU A 135 22.86 -0.13 -11.60
N ARG A 136 23.49 0.80 -10.92
CA ARG A 136 23.23 2.22 -11.11
C ARG A 136 23.67 2.67 -12.50
N THR A 137 22.79 3.33 -13.24
CA THR A 137 23.06 3.93 -14.54
C THR A 137 22.90 5.45 -14.41
N GLY A 138 24.00 6.18 -14.44
CA GLY A 138 24.00 7.63 -14.16
C GLY A 138 23.45 7.93 -12.77
N ASN A 139 22.32 8.65 -12.71
CA ASN A 139 21.66 9.04 -11.47
C ASN A 139 20.38 8.25 -11.17
N VAL A 140 20.20 7.07 -11.78
CA VAL A 140 19.00 6.27 -11.63
C VAL A 140 19.38 4.81 -11.32
N ARG A 141 18.60 4.18 -10.41
CA ARG A 141 18.77 2.79 -10.01
C ARG A 141 17.39 2.15 -9.78
N PRO A 142 16.83 1.41 -10.74
CA PRO A 142 15.57 0.69 -10.53
C PRO A 142 15.76 -0.48 -9.58
N TYR A 143 14.70 -0.83 -8.85
CA TYR A 143 14.71 -1.94 -7.91
C TYR A 143 13.37 -2.66 -7.82
N LEU A 144 13.43 -3.91 -7.41
CA LEU A 144 12.30 -4.71 -6.94
C LEU A 144 12.37 -4.82 -5.42
N VAL A 145 11.24 -4.96 -4.79
CA VAL A 145 11.16 -5.13 -3.34
C VAL A 145 10.10 -6.19 -3.01
N GLY A 146 10.42 -7.04 -2.05
CA GLY A 146 9.47 -8.02 -1.56
C GLY A 146 9.81 -8.45 -0.14
N GLY A 147 8.81 -8.86 0.62
CA GLY A 147 9.02 -9.31 1.99
C GLY A 147 7.73 -9.51 2.75
N VAL A 148 7.86 -9.47 4.06
CA VAL A 148 6.75 -9.67 5.00
C VAL A 148 6.62 -8.48 5.92
N SER A 149 5.40 -8.24 6.38
CA SER A 149 5.12 -7.23 7.39
C SER A 149 4.12 -7.73 8.41
N THR A 150 4.22 -7.21 9.62
CA THR A 150 3.16 -7.33 10.62
C THR A 150 2.59 -5.95 10.89
N ALA A 151 1.28 -5.87 11.08
CA ALA A 151 0.60 -4.62 11.33
C ALA A 151 -0.24 -4.68 12.61
N LEU A 152 -0.14 -3.63 13.40
CA LEU A 152 -0.97 -3.40 14.57
C LEU A 152 -2.11 -2.46 14.18
N ASN A 153 -3.35 -2.94 14.21
CA ASN A 153 -4.55 -2.14 13.97
C ASN A 153 -5.01 -1.47 15.28
N LEU A 154 -4.83 -0.17 15.39
CA LEU A 154 -5.27 0.62 16.55
C LEU A 154 -6.79 0.81 16.60
N GLY A 155 -7.46 0.76 15.43
CA GLY A 155 -8.92 0.85 15.30
C GLY A 155 -9.63 -0.50 15.21
N SER A 156 -9.00 -1.59 15.69
CA SER A 156 -9.49 -2.97 15.48
C SER A 156 -10.79 -3.31 16.22
N ASN A 157 -11.11 -2.63 17.31
CA ASN A 157 -12.22 -2.97 18.22
C ASN A 157 -12.20 -4.43 18.71
N ALA A 158 -11.05 -5.10 18.66
CA ALA A 158 -10.94 -6.54 18.91
C ALA A 158 -11.47 -6.98 20.29
N SER A 159 -11.31 -6.14 21.30
CA SER A 159 -11.72 -6.41 22.69
C SER A 159 -13.08 -5.76 23.04
N ALA A 160 -13.78 -5.16 22.08
CA ALA A 160 -15.06 -4.54 22.33
C ALA A 160 -16.12 -5.61 22.61
N PRO A 161 -16.98 -5.47 23.66
CA PRO A 161 -18.10 -6.34 23.89
C PRO A 161 -19.22 -6.16 22.86
N ASP A 162 -19.32 -4.93 22.32
CA ASP A 162 -20.26 -4.55 21.28
C ASP A 162 -19.82 -5.06 19.92
N ASP A 163 -20.75 -5.38 19.06
CA ASP A 163 -20.54 -5.87 17.69
C ASP A 163 -21.36 -5.08 16.66
N ASN A 164 -21.61 -5.62 15.46
CA ASN A 164 -22.34 -4.94 14.41
C ASN A 164 -23.79 -4.59 14.79
N TYR A 165 -24.41 -5.29 15.75
CA TYR A 165 -25.73 -4.90 16.29
C TYR A 165 -25.68 -3.57 17.05
N ASN A 166 -24.51 -3.15 17.50
CA ASN A 166 -24.22 -1.86 18.13
C ASN A 166 -23.31 -1.00 17.25
N GLU A 167 -23.39 -1.14 15.92
CA GLU A 167 -22.62 -0.40 14.92
C GLU A 167 -21.11 -0.54 15.05
N ARG A 168 -20.61 -1.65 15.67
CA ARG A 168 -19.19 -1.87 15.94
C ARG A 168 -18.63 -2.98 15.10
N PHE A 169 -17.91 -2.63 14.05
CA PHE A 169 -17.15 -3.60 13.24
C PHE A 169 -15.85 -3.99 13.95
N ARG A 170 -15.61 -5.29 14.14
CA ARG A 170 -14.47 -5.84 14.89
C ARG A 170 -13.50 -6.54 13.97
N MET A 171 -12.21 -6.26 14.16
CA MET A 171 -11.11 -6.86 13.42
C MET A 171 -10.04 -7.37 14.38
N THR A 172 -9.17 -8.26 13.90
CA THR A 172 -7.99 -8.69 14.64
C THR A 172 -7.03 -7.53 14.87
N LYS A 173 -6.39 -7.53 16.04
CA LYS A 173 -5.45 -6.49 16.42
C LYS A 173 -4.13 -6.59 15.65
N TRP A 174 -3.65 -7.80 15.40
CA TRP A 174 -2.43 -8.08 14.67
C TRP A 174 -2.72 -8.84 13.40
N THR A 175 -2.17 -8.37 12.29
CA THR A 175 -2.30 -9.00 10.98
C THR A 175 -0.94 -9.09 10.31
N ASN A 176 -0.67 -10.23 9.68
CA ASN A 176 0.55 -10.44 8.90
C ASN A 176 0.25 -10.29 7.42
N PHE A 177 1.20 -9.70 6.70
CA PHE A 177 1.10 -9.43 5.27
C PHE A 177 2.34 -9.93 4.54
N TYR A 178 2.19 -10.18 3.24
CA TYR A 178 3.31 -10.18 2.32
C TYR A 178 3.19 -8.98 1.38
N GLU A 179 4.34 -8.46 0.97
CA GLU A 179 4.44 -7.29 0.14
C GLU A 179 5.34 -7.57 -1.05
N VAL A 180 4.97 -7.04 -2.21
CA VAL A 180 5.79 -7.10 -3.43
C VAL A 180 5.61 -5.81 -4.21
N GLY A 181 6.69 -5.30 -4.77
CA GLY A 181 6.63 -4.05 -5.51
C GLY A 181 7.90 -3.70 -6.23
N PHE A 182 7.91 -2.52 -6.77
CA PHE A 182 9.05 -1.96 -7.47
C PHE A 182 9.16 -0.46 -7.23
N GLY A 183 10.34 0.07 -7.49
CA GLY A 183 10.62 1.49 -7.38
C GLY A 183 11.88 1.87 -8.11
N ILE A 184 12.25 3.13 -8.00
CA ILE A 184 13.42 3.71 -8.66
C ILE A 184 14.11 4.63 -7.67
N ASP A 185 15.41 4.43 -7.40
CA ASP A 185 16.23 5.40 -6.68
C ASP A 185 16.72 6.46 -7.68
N ILE A 186 16.43 7.71 -7.42
CA ILE A 186 16.87 8.87 -8.19
C ILE A 186 17.84 9.66 -7.32
N TYR A 187 19.11 9.70 -7.72
CA TYR A 187 20.19 10.36 -6.99
C TYR A 187 20.23 11.83 -7.36
N LEU A 188 19.66 12.67 -6.51
CA LEU A 188 19.72 14.11 -6.63
C LEU A 188 21.00 14.65 -5.95
N GLU A 189 21.29 15.90 -6.11
CA GLU A 189 22.49 16.52 -5.56
C GLU A 189 22.55 16.39 -4.03
N TYR A 190 21.44 16.64 -3.33
CA TYR A 190 21.38 16.70 -1.87
C TYR A 190 20.81 15.45 -1.20
N PHE A 191 19.95 14.70 -1.87
CA PHE A 191 19.26 13.52 -1.32
C PHE A 191 18.98 12.48 -2.41
N VAL A 192 18.62 11.28 -1.98
CA VAL A 192 18.09 10.24 -2.87
C VAL A 192 16.58 10.21 -2.75
N PHE A 193 15.89 10.37 -3.86
CA PHE A 193 14.44 10.27 -3.97
C PHE A 193 14.05 8.92 -4.53
N SER A 194 13.24 8.16 -3.79
CA SER A 194 12.87 6.78 -4.14
C SER A 194 11.36 6.60 -4.18
N PRO A 195 10.70 6.96 -5.30
CA PRO A 195 9.31 6.60 -5.52
C PRO A 195 9.15 5.09 -5.70
N SER A 196 8.11 4.52 -5.10
CA SER A 196 7.79 3.09 -5.19
C SER A 196 6.29 2.82 -5.15
N ILE A 197 5.90 1.71 -5.76
CA ILE A 197 4.57 1.14 -5.64
C ILE A 197 4.69 -0.30 -5.14
N ARG A 198 3.87 -0.67 -4.15
CA ARG A 198 3.85 -2.01 -3.56
C ARG A 198 2.44 -2.53 -3.44
N GLY A 199 2.22 -3.78 -3.85
CA GLY A 199 1.04 -4.57 -3.51
C GLY A 199 1.20 -5.18 -2.12
N VAL A 200 0.13 -5.16 -1.35
CA VAL A 200 0.06 -5.63 0.04
C VAL A 200 -1.11 -6.59 0.18
N PHE A 201 -0.87 -7.74 0.79
CA PHE A 201 -1.85 -8.81 0.91
C PHE A 201 -1.76 -9.45 2.28
N SER A 202 -2.89 -9.51 3.01
CA SER A 202 -2.90 -10.17 4.31
C SER A 202 -2.89 -11.69 4.18
N ILE A 203 -2.25 -12.34 5.14
CA ILE A 203 -2.11 -13.79 5.24
C ILE A 203 -3.22 -14.36 6.11
N ASN A 204 -3.56 -13.66 7.19
CA ASN A 204 -4.50 -14.11 8.22
C ASN A 204 -5.93 -13.65 7.93
N ASP A 205 -6.93 -14.37 8.46
CA ASP A 205 -8.29 -13.87 8.61
C ASP A 205 -8.28 -12.67 9.58
N GLU A 206 -8.85 -11.56 9.16
CA GLU A 206 -8.89 -10.32 9.94
C GLU A 206 -10.24 -10.09 10.64
N LEU A 207 -11.26 -10.90 10.33
CA LEU A 207 -12.60 -10.72 10.84
C LEU A 207 -12.77 -11.31 12.25
N ILE A 208 -13.28 -10.51 13.17
CA ILE A 208 -13.87 -11.02 14.41
C ILE A 208 -15.38 -11.00 14.23
N ARG A 209 -15.97 -12.20 14.19
CA ARG A 209 -17.39 -12.41 13.93
C ARG A 209 -18.23 -11.87 15.07
N ASP A 210 -19.48 -11.55 14.76
CA ASP A 210 -20.45 -11.08 15.74
C ASP A 210 -20.76 -12.16 16.77
N ASN A 211 -21.23 -11.72 17.94
CA ASN A 211 -21.50 -12.61 19.07
C ASN A 211 -22.70 -13.53 18.80
N THR A 212 -23.65 -13.06 17.96
CA THR A 212 -24.84 -13.83 17.59
C THR A 212 -24.56 -14.69 16.36
N PRO A 213 -24.69 -16.02 16.42
CA PRO A 213 -24.60 -16.89 15.26
C PRO A 213 -25.62 -16.48 14.17
N GLY A 214 -25.18 -16.50 12.90
CA GLY A 214 -26.05 -16.13 11.78
C GLY A 214 -26.30 -14.63 11.62
N SER A 215 -25.43 -13.81 12.19
CA SER A 215 -25.46 -12.36 11.99
C SER A 215 -25.54 -11.99 10.51
N PRO A 216 -26.39 -11.01 10.12
CA PRO A 216 -26.52 -10.59 8.73
C PRO A 216 -25.25 -9.91 8.19
N TRP A 217 -24.34 -9.44 9.06
CA TRP A 217 -23.08 -8.79 8.66
C TRP A 217 -21.92 -9.77 8.53
N THR A 218 -21.78 -10.73 9.46
CA THR A 218 -20.59 -11.58 9.54
C THR A 218 -20.89 -13.06 9.51
N GLY A 219 -22.16 -13.47 9.67
CA GLY A 219 -22.54 -14.90 9.83
C GLY A 219 -22.26 -15.78 8.63
N ASN A 220 -22.27 -15.22 7.40
CA ASN A 220 -21.97 -15.95 6.16
C ASN A 220 -20.53 -15.74 5.67
N VAL A 221 -19.71 -14.97 6.39
CA VAL A 221 -18.32 -14.70 5.99
C VAL A 221 -17.41 -15.79 6.54
N GLN A 222 -16.75 -16.52 5.65
CA GLN A 222 -15.77 -17.54 5.99
C GLN A 222 -14.41 -16.91 6.32
N GLU A 223 -13.95 -15.95 5.53
CA GLU A 223 -12.66 -15.28 5.70
C GLU A 223 -12.72 -13.87 5.15
N MET A 224 -12.02 -12.93 5.82
CA MET A 224 -11.84 -11.57 5.38
C MET A 224 -10.35 -11.23 5.36
N LYS A 225 -9.85 -10.82 4.21
CA LYS A 225 -8.43 -10.46 4.01
C LYS A 225 -8.29 -9.07 3.43
N THR A 226 -7.38 -8.28 3.99
CA THR A 226 -6.99 -6.99 3.40
C THR A 226 -6.06 -7.23 2.21
N ARG A 227 -6.34 -6.52 1.12
CA ARG A 227 -5.46 -6.39 -0.03
C ARG A 227 -5.41 -4.93 -0.46
N GLY A 228 -4.36 -4.53 -1.16
CA GLY A 228 -4.29 -3.19 -1.68
C GLY A 228 -2.92 -2.81 -2.19
N PHE A 229 -2.69 -1.52 -2.31
CA PHE A 229 -1.41 -1.00 -2.74
C PHE A 229 -1.00 0.24 -1.96
N PHE A 230 0.32 0.42 -1.87
CA PHE A 230 0.98 1.60 -1.31
C PHE A 230 1.76 2.29 -2.41
N VAL A 231 1.67 3.61 -2.47
CA VAL A 231 2.54 4.48 -3.28
C VAL A 231 3.35 5.31 -2.31
N ASN A 232 4.64 5.04 -2.21
CA ASN A 232 5.53 5.70 -1.26
C ASN A 232 6.57 6.55 -1.98
N PHE A 233 6.83 7.70 -1.41
CA PHE A 233 7.89 8.63 -1.79
C PHE A 233 8.89 8.68 -0.65
N THR A 234 10.03 8.02 -0.84
CA THR A 234 11.07 7.92 0.18
C THR A 234 12.18 8.93 -0.09
N PHE A 235 12.67 9.51 0.98
CA PHE A 235 13.76 10.49 0.99
C PHE A 235 14.86 9.98 1.91
N HIS A 236 16.07 9.87 1.37
CA HIS A 236 17.27 9.43 2.07
C HIS A 236 18.33 10.52 2.13
#